data_62d5558cbce2721f8862f76fe0024328
#
_entry.id   62d5558cbce2721f8862f76fe0024328
#
_cell.length_a   1.000
_cell.length_b   1.000
_cell.length_c   1.000
_cell.angle_alpha   90.00
_cell.angle_beta   90.00
_cell.angle_gamma   90.00
#
_symmetry.space_group_name_H-M   'P 1'
#
loop_
_entity.id
_entity.type
_entity.pdbx_description
1 polymer ?
#
loop_
_entity_poly.entity_id
_entity_poly.type
_entity_poly.pdbx_seq_one_letter_code
_entity_poly.pdbx_strand_id
1 'polypeptide(L)'
;MKPNETSGIDEYMNDEIKSLGVKYYRESSGNIEVQDALKSASKRLNGNVGKPDFTFFSREFFVVIEDKNDINLHIYSEDDTIILDDENIVPKYAVNGAIHYAKHIINNTDIVSKAFAIGASGNGHSNKISIYFVDENNYKFISDINNLNDLKEDNIEEFYRVSVLGELPKEERELKEVNKIAADLHEDLRNYGSLEGEKKASVVSAILLALENEDVIFNVDKLQGLQGEGVKDGEILFDAIDKYLRNKSLMPHAKIGELKDNFTFIQNDLTLNRVRDDLGMTPLKYFTIKLY
;
A
#
# COMPACT_ATOMS: atom_id res chain seq x y z
N MET A 1 27.18 -34.86 15.57
CA MET A 1 27.22 -33.62 16.32
C MET A 1 25.90 -32.92 16.01
N LYS A 2 25.06 -32.58 17.00
CA LYS A 2 23.92 -31.69 16.74
C LYS A 2 24.50 -30.33 16.35
N PRO A 3 24.07 -29.71 15.25
CA PRO A 3 24.49 -28.36 14.95
C PRO A 3 24.18 -27.46 16.15
N ASN A 4 25.08 -26.58 16.52
CA ASN A 4 24.79 -25.54 17.49
C ASN A 4 23.65 -24.69 16.95
N GLU A 5 22.79 -24.17 17.82
CA GLU A 5 21.67 -23.25 17.44
C GLU A 5 22.13 -22.07 16.58
N THR A 6 23.41 -21.74 16.62
CA THR A 6 24.05 -20.67 15.83
C THR A 6 24.46 -21.02 14.39
N SER A 7 24.15 -22.20 13.86
CA SER A 7 24.60 -22.63 12.51
C SER A 7 23.50 -23.27 11.67
N GLY A 8 22.30 -22.78 11.74
CA GLY A 8 21.17 -23.34 11.00
C GLY A 8 20.10 -22.29 10.75
N ILE A 9 18.95 -22.46 11.39
CA ILE A 9 17.82 -21.54 11.20
C ILE A 9 18.12 -20.14 11.75
N ASP A 10 18.88 -20.02 12.85
CA ASP A 10 19.25 -18.74 13.45
C ASP A 10 20.11 -17.88 12.49
N GLU A 11 21.10 -18.48 11.81
CA GLU A 11 21.89 -17.77 10.80
C GLU A 11 21.04 -17.37 9.59
N TYR A 12 20.19 -18.28 9.12
CA TYR A 12 19.26 -18.00 8.05
C TYR A 12 18.34 -16.81 8.38
N MET A 13 17.69 -16.83 9.55
CA MET A 13 16.82 -15.73 10.00
C MET A 13 17.57 -14.41 10.17
N ASN A 14 18.80 -14.48 10.71
CA ASN A 14 19.64 -13.29 10.85
C ASN A 14 19.96 -12.64 9.49
N ASP A 15 20.22 -13.43 8.45
CA ASP A 15 20.51 -12.91 7.10
C ASP A 15 19.24 -12.39 6.43
N GLU A 16 18.10 -13.05 6.61
CA GLU A 16 16.79 -12.53 6.17
C GLU A 16 16.50 -11.16 6.80
N ILE A 17 16.65 -11.01 8.13
CA ILE A 17 16.40 -9.74 8.82
C ILE A 17 17.37 -8.65 8.34
N LYS A 18 18.65 -8.96 8.16
CA LYS A 18 19.62 -7.99 7.59
C LYS A 18 19.19 -7.50 6.20
N SER A 19 18.62 -8.38 5.38
CA SER A 19 18.14 -8.02 4.04
C SER A 19 17.00 -7.01 4.05
N LEU A 20 16.25 -6.90 5.16
CA LEU A 20 15.19 -5.93 5.35
C LEU A 20 15.73 -4.49 5.51
N GLY A 21 16.99 -4.34 5.95
CA GLY A 21 17.59 -3.04 6.25
C GLY A 21 17.07 -2.39 7.54
N VAL A 22 16.33 -3.12 8.37
CA VAL A 22 15.78 -2.66 9.66
C VAL A 22 16.79 -2.80 10.80
N LYS A 23 16.67 -1.96 11.82
CA LYS A 23 17.44 -2.12 13.04
C LYS A 23 16.77 -3.19 13.91
N TYR A 24 17.48 -4.27 14.18
CA TYR A 24 16.98 -5.38 14.98
C TYR A 24 17.85 -5.64 16.22
N TYR A 25 17.32 -6.42 17.15
CA TYR A 25 17.95 -6.78 18.41
C TYR A 25 17.82 -8.28 18.67
N ARG A 26 18.79 -8.83 19.35
CA ARG A 26 18.82 -10.24 19.77
C ARG A 26 18.65 -10.31 21.28
N GLU A 27 17.84 -11.24 21.77
CA GLU A 27 17.55 -11.45 23.20
C GLU A 27 17.12 -10.18 23.97
N SER A 28 16.71 -9.13 23.26
CA SER A 28 16.42 -7.81 23.81
C SER A 28 15.52 -7.01 22.89
N SER A 29 15.28 -5.74 23.22
CA SER A 29 14.64 -4.75 22.35
C SER A 29 15.36 -3.41 22.45
N GLY A 30 15.31 -2.62 21.38
CA GLY A 30 15.85 -1.26 21.36
C GLY A 30 14.94 -0.19 21.98
N ASN A 31 13.76 -0.57 22.40
CA ASN A 31 12.80 0.32 23.04
C ASN A 31 12.75 0.05 24.55
N ILE A 32 12.74 1.11 25.37
CA ILE A 32 12.81 1.00 26.83
C ILE A 32 11.56 0.31 27.40
N GLU A 33 10.36 0.66 26.93
CA GLU A 33 9.12 0.06 27.44
C GLU A 33 9.04 -1.43 27.10
N VAL A 34 9.39 -1.81 25.86
CA VAL A 34 9.46 -3.21 25.45
C VAL A 34 10.53 -3.96 26.26
N GLN A 35 11.69 -3.33 26.51
CA GLN A 35 12.75 -3.92 27.34
C GLN A 35 12.29 -4.12 28.79
N ASP A 36 11.50 -3.20 29.33
CA ASP A 36 10.90 -3.33 30.66
C ASP A 36 9.85 -4.45 30.70
N ALA A 37 8.99 -4.56 29.70
CA ALA A 37 8.04 -5.66 29.58
C ALA A 37 8.75 -7.03 29.49
N LEU A 38 9.88 -7.11 28.77
CA LEU A 38 10.66 -8.33 28.67
C LEU A 38 11.23 -8.82 30.03
N LYS A 39 11.35 -7.96 31.04
CA LYS A 39 11.85 -8.38 32.37
C LYS A 39 10.99 -9.45 33.04
N SER A 40 9.72 -9.59 32.66
CA SER A 40 8.76 -10.58 33.18
C SER A 40 8.24 -11.55 32.12
N ALA A 41 8.77 -11.53 30.91
CA ALA A 41 8.22 -12.22 29.73
C ALA A 41 8.78 -13.65 29.51
N SER A 42 9.31 -14.30 30.57
CA SER A 42 9.88 -15.65 30.42
C SER A 42 8.89 -16.66 29.85
N LYS A 43 9.28 -17.35 28.77
CA LYS A 43 8.52 -18.47 28.18
C LYS A 43 8.21 -19.61 29.19
N ARG A 44 8.92 -19.69 30.30
CA ARG A 44 8.65 -20.64 31.39
C ARG A 44 7.57 -20.17 32.36
N LEU A 45 6.91 -19.06 32.07
CA LEU A 45 5.80 -18.50 32.83
C LEU A 45 6.12 -18.21 34.32
N ASN A 46 7.40 -18.07 34.65
CA ASN A 46 7.90 -17.89 36.02
C ASN A 46 8.22 -16.44 36.40
N GLY A 47 7.81 -15.46 35.54
CA GLY A 47 8.02 -14.04 35.76
C GLY A 47 9.48 -13.57 35.63
N ASN A 48 10.39 -14.41 35.15
CA ASN A 48 11.75 -14.02 34.85
C ASN A 48 11.90 -13.33 33.51
N VAL A 49 13.12 -12.89 33.18
CA VAL A 49 13.43 -12.20 31.93
C VAL A 49 13.16 -13.08 30.71
N GLY A 50 12.38 -12.55 29.78
CA GLY A 50 12.18 -13.11 28.45
C GLY A 50 13.32 -12.71 27.52
N LYS A 51 13.69 -13.64 26.63
CA LYS A 51 14.77 -13.46 25.65
C LYS A 51 14.29 -13.99 24.29
N PRO A 52 13.58 -13.14 23.49
CA PRO A 52 13.22 -13.49 22.11
C PRO A 52 14.48 -13.59 21.24
N ASP A 53 14.51 -14.51 20.28
CA ASP A 53 15.67 -14.67 19.42
C ASP A 53 15.95 -13.41 18.63
N PHE A 54 14.90 -12.79 18.03
CA PHE A 54 15.02 -11.49 17.38
C PHE A 54 13.79 -10.61 17.63
N THR A 55 14.03 -9.29 17.69
CA THR A 55 12.97 -8.26 17.70
C THR A 55 13.36 -7.07 16.84
N PHE A 56 12.36 -6.45 16.22
CA PHE A 56 12.52 -5.18 15.53
C PHE A 56 11.17 -4.45 15.40
N PHE A 57 11.23 -3.18 15.06
CA PHE A 57 10.08 -2.44 14.58
C PHE A 57 10.17 -2.25 13.08
N SER A 58 9.05 -2.44 12.40
CA SER A 58 8.85 -2.03 11.02
C SER A 58 7.65 -1.11 11.02
N ARG A 59 7.89 0.20 10.86
CA ARG A 59 6.91 1.26 11.15
C ARG A 59 6.31 1.12 12.55
N GLU A 60 4.97 1.12 12.66
CA GLU A 60 4.25 0.92 13.93
C GLU A 60 4.15 -0.54 14.38
N PHE A 61 4.53 -1.49 13.55
CA PHE A 61 4.40 -2.91 13.88
C PHE A 61 5.62 -3.40 14.63
N PHE A 62 5.38 -4.03 15.77
CA PHE A 62 6.42 -4.79 16.47
C PHE A 62 6.52 -6.19 15.85
N VAL A 63 7.74 -6.63 15.60
CA VAL A 63 8.01 -7.97 15.07
C VAL A 63 8.87 -8.73 16.09
N VAL A 64 8.43 -9.91 16.44
CA VAL A 64 9.16 -10.84 17.31
C VAL A 64 9.32 -12.19 16.62
N ILE A 65 10.52 -12.73 16.65
CA ILE A 65 10.85 -14.01 16.02
C ILE A 65 11.41 -14.97 17.07
N GLU A 66 10.93 -16.19 17.05
CA GLU A 66 11.48 -17.33 17.74
C GLU A 66 11.90 -18.41 16.77
N ASP A 67 13.07 -18.97 16.94
CA ASP A 67 13.58 -20.03 16.10
C ASP A 67 13.89 -21.34 16.85
N LYS A 68 13.86 -22.45 16.12
CA LYS A 68 14.18 -23.80 16.60
C LYS A 68 14.90 -24.59 15.51
N ASN A 69 16.01 -25.21 15.86
CA ASN A 69 16.82 -26.01 14.92
C ASN A 69 16.21 -27.35 14.49
N ASP A 70 14.99 -27.63 14.88
CA ASP A 70 14.27 -28.84 14.50
C ASP A 70 12.90 -28.43 13.94
N ILE A 71 12.61 -28.79 12.70
CA ILE A 71 11.35 -28.50 12.02
C ILE A 71 10.13 -29.08 12.76
N ASN A 72 10.32 -30.14 13.56
CA ASN A 72 9.27 -30.72 14.39
C ASN A 72 8.93 -29.87 15.62
N LEU A 73 9.76 -28.88 15.95
CA LEU A 73 9.53 -27.95 17.06
C LEU A 73 8.93 -26.62 16.55
N HIS A 74 8.16 -26.67 15.47
CA HIS A 74 7.58 -25.49 14.85
C HIS A 74 6.40 -24.94 15.66
N ILE A 75 5.39 -25.75 15.89
CA ILE A 75 4.16 -25.38 16.57
C ILE A 75 3.61 -26.54 17.37
N TYR A 76 2.98 -26.24 18.50
CA TYR A 76 2.16 -27.18 19.25
C TYR A 76 0.78 -26.62 19.49
N SER A 77 -0.26 -27.40 19.17
CA SER A 77 -1.66 -27.06 19.38
C SER A 77 -2.44 -28.28 19.87
N GLU A 78 -3.51 -28.04 20.60
CA GLU A 78 -4.52 -29.02 21.00
C GLU A 78 -5.88 -28.52 20.53
N ASP A 79 -6.67 -29.36 19.90
CA ASP A 79 -7.98 -28.98 19.35
C ASP A 79 -7.96 -27.67 18.56
N ASP A 80 -6.97 -27.52 17.65
CA ASP A 80 -6.68 -26.33 16.83
C ASP A 80 -6.33 -25.05 17.62
N THR A 81 -6.16 -25.16 18.95
CA THR A 81 -5.75 -24.04 19.81
C THR A 81 -4.26 -24.12 20.14
N ILE A 82 -3.52 -23.05 19.86
CA ILE A 82 -2.09 -22.97 20.22
C ILE A 82 -1.96 -22.83 21.72
N ILE A 83 -1.18 -23.72 22.35
CA ILE A 83 -0.96 -23.71 23.80
C ILE A 83 0.04 -22.62 24.17
N LEU A 84 -0.41 -21.68 25.02
CA LEU A 84 0.38 -20.52 25.46
C LEU A 84 0.57 -20.43 26.98
N ASP A 85 -0.03 -21.35 27.72
CA ASP A 85 -0.09 -21.38 29.19
C ASP A 85 0.62 -22.59 29.83
N ASP A 86 1.41 -23.33 29.05
CA ASP A 86 2.24 -24.45 29.54
C ASP A 86 3.74 -24.10 29.50
N GLU A 87 4.38 -24.13 30.68
CA GLU A 87 5.80 -23.78 30.88
C GLU A 87 6.79 -24.69 30.14
N ASN A 88 6.39 -25.89 29.73
CA ASN A 88 7.21 -26.82 28.97
C ASN A 88 6.98 -26.73 27.47
N ILE A 89 5.78 -26.28 27.02
CA ILE A 89 5.41 -26.17 25.62
C ILE A 89 5.90 -24.86 25.04
N VAL A 90 5.58 -23.73 25.68
CA VAL A 90 5.90 -22.39 25.16
C VAL A 90 7.40 -22.21 24.85
N PRO A 91 8.36 -22.63 25.70
CA PRO A 91 9.78 -22.50 25.35
C PRO A 91 10.25 -23.49 24.28
N LYS A 92 9.51 -24.55 24.05
CA LYS A 92 9.93 -25.65 23.18
C LYS A 92 9.60 -25.41 21.71
N TYR A 93 8.48 -24.74 21.42
CA TYR A 93 8.01 -24.57 20.07
C TYR A 93 8.14 -23.12 19.60
N ALA A 94 8.57 -22.92 18.35
CA ALA A 94 8.88 -21.60 17.78
C ALA A 94 7.65 -20.68 17.77
N VAL A 95 6.54 -21.13 17.17
CA VAL A 95 5.31 -20.32 17.06
C VAL A 95 4.74 -19.99 18.45
N ASN A 96 4.69 -20.97 19.36
CA ASN A 96 4.16 -20.76 20.72
C ASN A 96 4.97 -19.71 21.48
N GLY A 97 6.30 -19.76 21.37
CA GLY A 97 7.20 -18.77 21.98
C GLY A 97 7.03 -17.37 21.36
N ALA A 98 6.95 -17.27 20.05
CA ALA A 98 6.77 -15.99 19.36
C ALA A 98 5.44 -15.30 19.73
N ILE A 99 4.33 -16.05 19.72
CA ILE A 99 3.00 -15.52 20.11
C ILE A 99 2.98 -15.14 21.59
N HIS A 100 3.61 -15.93 22.46
CA HIS A 100 3.74 -15.62 23.88
C HIS A 100 4.41 -14.25 24.09
N TYR A 101 5.56 -13.99 23.43
CA TYR A 101 6.23 -12.70 23.53
C TYR A 101 5.40 -11.57 22.98
N ALA A 102 4.80 -11.74 21.80
CA ALA A 102 3.96 -10.71 21.20
C ALA A 102 2.81 -10.30 22.14
N LYS A 103 2.06 -11.28 22.67
CA LYS A 103 0.99 -11.03 23.64
C LYS A 103 1.47 -10.37 24.92
N HIS A 104 2.59 -10.87 25.47
CA HIS A 104 3.13 -10.29 26.70
C HIS A 104 3.51 -8.83 26.52
N ILE A 105 4.17 -8.47 25.39
CA ILE A 105 4.58 -7.10 25.09
C ILE A 105 3.36 -6.21 24.87
N ILE A 106 2.39 -6.63 24.07
CA ILE A 106 1.15 -5.87 23.85
C ILE A 106 0.42 -5.58 25.17
N ASN A 107 0.34 -6.57 26.06
CA ASN A 107 -0.39 -6.41 27.32
C ASN A 107 0.37 -5.60 28.38
N ASN A 108 1.66 -5.34 28.21
CA ASN A 108 2.51 -4.65 29.20
C ASN A 108 3.21 -3.40 28.65
N THR A 109 2.80 -2.88 27.49
CA THR A 109 3.29 -1.61 26.93
C THR A 109 2.15 -0.83 26.30
N ASP A 110 2.24 0.50 26.28
CA ASP A 110 1.27 1.35 25.60
C ASP A 110 1.67 1.63 24.13
N ILE A 111 2.93 1.35 23.78
CA ILE A 111 3.48 1.65 22.46
C ILE A 111 3.28 0.54 21.42
N VAL A 112 2.96 -0.68 21.85
CA VAL A 112 2.74 -1.84 20.98
C VAL A 112 1.30 -2.32 21.11
N SER A 113 0.47 -2.00 20.15
CA SER A 113 -0.91 -2.53 20.05
C SER A 113 -1.07 -3.63 19.02
N LYS A 114 -0.08 -3.80 18.12
CA LYS A 114 -0.09 -4.75 17.01
C LYS A 114 1.29 -5.35 16.83
N ALA A 115 1.36 -6.66 16.68
CA ALA A 115 2.62 -7.34 16.44
C ALA A 115 2.49 -8.44 15.38
N PHE A 116 3.60 -8.71 14.69
CA PHE A 116 3.78 -9.93 13.93
C PHE A 116 4.67 -10.89 14.73
N ALA A 117 4.12 -12.04 15.09
CA ALA A 117 4.83 -13.12 15.74
C ALA A 117 5.24 -14.16 14.71
N ILE A 118 6.52 -14.45 14.62
CA ILE A 118 7.10 -15.33 13.62
C ILE A 118 7.75 -16.51 14.30
N GLY A 119 7.25 -17.71 14.02
CA GLY A 119 7.92 -18.94 14.37
C GLY A 119 8.74 -19.45 13.19
N ALA A 120 10.03 -19.65 13.38
CA ALA A 120 10.93 -20.24 12.40
C ALA A 120 11.49 -21.56 12.92
N SER A 121 11.53 -22.60 12.10
CA SER A 121 12.11 -23.88 12.49
C SER A 121 12.74 -24.59 11.31
N GLY A 122 13.84 -25.30 11.55
CA GLY A 122 14.56 -26.01 10.51
C GLY A 122 16.06 -26.03 10.75
N ASN A 123 16.82 -26.27 9.67
CA ASN A 123 18.26 -26.43 9.73
C ASN A 123 19.05 -25.45 8.84
N GLY A 124 18.38 -24.39 8.36
CA GLY A 124 18.95 -23.43 7.42
C GLY A 124 18.78 -23.82 5.95
N HIS A 125 18.60 -25.10 5.62
CA HIS A 125 18.37 -25.57 4.26
C HIS A 125 16.91 -25.98 4.00
N SER A 126 16.28 -26.56 5.00
CA SER A 126 14.86 -26.90 4.99
C SER A 126 14.22 -26.23 6.21
N ASN A 127 13.48 -25.18 5.94
CA ASN A 127 12.91 -24.32 6.97
C ASN A 127 11.40 -24.26 6.85
N LYS A 128 10.73 -24.08 7.96
CA LYS A 128 9.34 -23.67 8.05
C LYS A 128 9.26 -22.36 8.79
N ILE A 129 8.61 -21.36 8.19
CA ILE A 129 8.46 -20.03 8.78
C ILE A 129 7.00 -19.67 8.69
N SER A 130 6.36 -19.40 9.82
CA SER A 130 4.95 -19.04 9.91
C SER A 130 4.79 -17.67 10.54
N ILE A 131 3.95 -16.83 9.95
CA ILE A 131 3.59 -15.52 10.48
C ILE A 131 2.22 -15.57 11.12
N TYR A 132 2.13 -15.01 12.31
CA TYR A 132 0.90 -14.73 13.03
C TYR A 132 0.79 -13.23 13.29
N PHE A 133 -0.39 -12.67 13.06
CA PHE A 133 -0.73 -11.34 13.56
C PHE A 133 -1.29 -11.47 14.97
N VAL A 134 -0.87 -10.58 15.87
CA VAL A 134 -1.27 -10.57 17.29
C VAL A 134 -1.72 -9.17 17.66
N ASP A 135 -2.87 -9.08 18.32
CA ASP A 135 -3.41 -7.88 18.95
C ASP A 135 -3.84 -8.17 20.40
N GLU A 136 -4.42 -7.17 21.08
CA GLU A 136 -4.86 -7.29 22.47
C GLU A 136 -5.81 -8.47 22.70
N ASN A 137 -6.67 -8.74 21.74
CA ASN A 137 -7.78 -9.68 21.90
C ASN A 137 -7.47 -11.08 21.39
N ASN A 138 -6.62 -11.18 20.33
CA ASN A 138 -6.49 -12.44 19.61
C ASN A 138 -5.12 -12.60 18.94
N TYR A 139 -4.92 -13.76 18.32
CA TYR A 139 -3.90 -14.01 17.32
C TYR A 139 -4.51 -14.71 16.10
N LYS A 140 -3.99 -14.43 14.92
CA LYS A 140 -4.47 -14.97 13.65
C LYS A 140 -3.29 -15.50 12.85
N PHE A 141 -3.37 -16.74 12.39
CA PHE A 141 -2.45 -17.25 11.39
C PHE A 141 -2.63 -16.47 10.08
N ILE A 142 -1.54 -16.00 9.51
CA ILE A 142 -1.53 -15.27 8.26
C ILE A 142 -1.08 -16.18 7.12
N SER A 143 0.14 -16.68 7.17
CA SER A 143 0.69 -17.55 6.14
C SER A 143 1.98 -18.23 6.58
N ASP A 144 2.32 -19.32 5.91
CA ASP A 144 3.69 -19.78 5.82
C ASP A 144 4.42 -19.01 4.73
N ILE A 145 5.69 -18.66 4.98
CA ILE A 145 6.50 -17.81 4.08
C ILE A 145 7.88 -18.41 3.83
N ASN A 146 8.53 -17.96 2.78
CA ASN A 146 9.90 -18.35 2.44
C ASN A 146 10.94 -17.25 2.68
N ASN A 147 10.51 -16.01 2.92
CA ASN A 147 11.36 -14.86 3.20
C ASN A 147 10.56 -13.79 3.96
N LEU A 148 11.25 -12.76 4.48
CA LEU A 148 10.65 -11.70 5.28
C LEU A 148 10.35 -10.42 4.49
N ASN A 149 10.36 -10.41 3.15
CA ASN A 149 10.24 -9.19 2.34
C ASN A 149 8.97 -8.37 2.61
N ASP A 150 7.88 -9.03 2.95
CA ASP A 150 6.60 -8.35 3.27
C ASP A 150 6.67 -7.53 4.57
N LEU A 151 7.69 -7.77 5.41
CA LEU A 151 7.91 -7.04 6.65
C LEU A 151 8.86 -5.85 6.51
N LYS A 152 9.34 -5.51 5.30
CA LYS A 152 10.06 -4.26 5.06
C LYS A 152 9.17 -3.06 5.36
N GLU A 153 9.78 -1.95 5.79
CA GLU A 153 9.05 -0.71 6.10
C GLU A 153 8.16 -0.23 4.95
N ASP A 154 8.57 -0.45 3.69
CA ASP A 154 7.80 -0.06 2.51
C ASP A 154 6.60 -1.00 2.23
N ASN A 155 6.63 -2.24 2.73
CA ASN A 155 5.67 -3.28 2.37
C ASN A 155 4.71 -3.64 3.52
N ILE A 156 5.14 -3.50 4.78
CA ILE A 156 4.45 -4.07 5.94
C ILE A 156 3.02 -3.53 6.11
N GLU A 157 2.79 -2.27 5.77
CA GLU A 157 1.46 -1.67 5.87
C GLU A 157 0.49 -2.29 4.85
N GLU A 158 0.95 -2.48 3.62
CA GLU A 158 0.15 -3.14 2.58
C GLU A 158 -0.06 -4.63 2.91
N PHE A 159 0.97 -5.30 3.42
CA PHE A 159 0.86 -6.67 3.91
C PHE A 159 -0.20 -6.79 5.01
N TYR A 160 -0.20 -5.87 5.98
CA TYR A 160 -1.22 -5.82 7.03
C TYR A 160 -2.63 -5.61 6.46
N ARG A 161 -2.80 -4.64 5.55
CA ARG A 161 -4.11 -4.35 4.95
C ARG A 161 -4.68 -5.53 4.18
N VAL A 162 -3.85 -6.18 3.39
CA VAL A 162 -4.27 -7.31 2.55
C VAL A 162 -4.45 -8.58 3.39
N SER A 163 -3.43 -8.97 4.18
CA SER A 163 -3.40 -10.28 4.80
C SER A 163 -4.15 -10.34 6.13
N VAL A 164 -4.19 -9.24 6.89
CA VAL A 164 -4.88 -9.17 8.19
C VAL A 164 -6.29 -8.63 8.05
N LEU A 165 -6.44 -7.46 7.39
CA LEU A 165 -7.74 -6.79 7.24
C LEU A 165 -8.58 -7.36 6.09
N GLY A 166 -7.98 -8.11 5.16
CA GLY A 166 -8.67 -8.68 4.00
C GLY A 166 -9.03 -7.64 2.94
N GLU A 167 -8.33 -6.52 2.89
CA GLU A 167 -8.50 -5.53 1.84
C GLU A 167 -7.95 -6.05 0.51
N LEU A 168 -8.43 -5.48 -0.58
CA LEU A 168 -7.87 -5.76 -1.91
C LEU A 168 -6.44 -5.20 -1.99
N PRO A 169 -5.54 -5.84 -2.76
CA PRO A 169 -4.23 -5.28 -3.08
C PRO A 169 -4.33 -3.85 -3.62
N LYS A 170 -3.31 -3.04 -3.35
CA LYS A 170 -3.27 -1.62 -3.73
C LYS A 170 -3.60 -1.38 -5.20
N GLU A 171 -3.01 -2.17 -6.09
CA GLU A 171 -3.24 -2.08 -7.54
C GLU A 171 -4.72 -2.32 -7.91
N GLU A 172 -5.38 -3.26 -7.24
CA GLU A 172 -6.80 -3.53 -7.49
C GLU A 172 -7.70 -2.43 -6.92
N ARG A 173 -7.33 -1.84 -5.77
CA ARG A 173 -8.04 -0.68 -5.20
C ARG A 173 -7.95 0.51 -6.13
N GLU A 174 -6.74 0.84 -6.59
CA GLU A 174 -6.50 1.93 -7.54
C GLU A 174 -7.25 1.72 -8.86
N LEU A 175 -7.23 0.49 -9.40
CA LEU A 175 -7.97 0.16 -10.62
C LEU A 175 -9.48 0.32 -10.44
N LYS A 176 -10.03 -0.09 -9.30
CA LYS A 176 -11.46 0.12 -8.99
C LYS A 176 -11.81 1.59 -8.91
N GLU A 177 -10.95 2.41 -8.30
CA GLU A 177 -11.15 3.85 -8.21
C GLU A 177 -11.11 4.52 -9.59
N VAL A 178 -10.10 4.18 -10.40
CA VAL A 178 -10.00 4.65 -11.80
C VAL A 178 -11.23 4.27 -12.60
N ASN A 179 -11.70 3.02 -12.51
CA ASN A 179 -12.88 2.57 -13.22
C ASN A 179 -14.16 3.33 -12.77
N LYS A 180 -14.28 3.64 -11.49
CA LYS A 180 -15.39 4.45 -10.97
C LYS A 180 -15.34 5.86 -11.51
N ILE A 181 -14.18 6.52 -11.46
CA ILE A 181 -13.99 7.87 -12.01
C ILE A 181 -14.31 7.89 -13.51
N ALA A 182 -13.84 6.88 -14.26
CA ALA A 182 -14.12 6.76 -15.68
C ALA A 182 -15.61 6.59 -15.98
N ALA A 183 -16.32 5.79 -15.19
CA ALA A 183 -17.77 5.61 -15.33
C ALA A 183 -18.53 6.91 -15.02
N ASP A 184 -18.19 7.59 -13.93
CA ASP A 184 -18.79 8.86 -13.54
C ASP A 184 -18.53 9.95 -14.62
N LEU A 185 -17.30 10.01 -15.13
CA LEU A 185 -16.94 10.93 -16.21
C LEU A 185 -17.71 10.63 -17.50
N HIS A 186 -17.87 9.35 -17.84
CA HIS A 186 -18.64 8.93 -19.01
C HIS A 186 -20.10 9.39 -18.93
N GLU A 187 -20.72 9.32 -17.76
CA GLU A 187 -22.07 9.82 -17.53
C GLU A 187 -22.14 11.36 -17.60
N ASP A 188 -21.18 12.04 -16.98
CA ASP A 188 -21.12 13.49 -16.99
C ASP A 188 -20.93 14.06 -18.41
N LEU A 189 -20.07 13.46 -19.22
CA LEU A 189 -19.88 13.82 -20.63
C LEU A 189 -21.19 13.72 -21.42
N ARG A 190 -22.03 12.72 -21.13
CA ARG A 190 -23.35 12.59 -21.73
C ARG A 190 -24.33 13.63 -21.18
N ASN A 191 -24.42 13.75 -19.87
CA ASN A 191 -25.46 14.53 -19.21
C ASN A 191 -25.20 16.04 -19.29
N TYR A 192 -23.97 16.48 -19.15
CA TYR A 192 -23.59 17.90 -19.18
C TYR A 192 -23.07 18.36 -20.55
N GLY A 193 -22.33 17.50 -21.25
CA GLY A 193 -21.75 17.81 -22.55
C GLY A 193 -22.61 17.43 -23.73
N SER A 194 -23.69 16.68 -23.54
CA SER A 194 -24.51 16.06 -24.62
C SER A 194 -23.66 15.31 -25.65
N LEU A 195 -22.58 14.68 -25.16
CA LEU A 195 -21.61 13.97 -25.99
C LEU A 195 -21.96 12.48 -26.12
N GLU A 196 -21.82 11.98 -27.34
CA GLU A 196 -22.02 10.56 -27.65
C GLU A 196 -20.84 9.99 -28.43
N GLY A 197 -20.66 8.66 -28.34
CA GLY A 197 -19.66 7.93 -29.12
C GLY A 197 -18.24 8.51 -29.02
N GLU A 198 -17.61 8.69 -30.17
CA GLU A 198 -16.22 9.14 -30.31
C GLU A 198 -15.98 10.57 -29.78
N LYS A 199 -17.01 11.43 -29.75
CA LYS A 199 -16.88 12.80 -29.23
C LYS A 199 -16.49 12.82 -27.75
N LYS A 200 -16.93 11.84 -26.94
CA LYS A 200 -16.52 11.73 -25.54
C LYS A 200 -15.01 11.53 -25.44
N ALA A 201 -14.48 10.56 -26.19
CA ALA A 201 -13.05 10.29 -26.22
C ALA A 201 -12.26 11.49 -26.73
N SER A 202 -12.76 12.19 -27.75
CA SER A 202 -12.10 13.40 -28.28
C SER A 202 -12.02 14.52 -27.25
N VAL A 203 -13.08 14.78 -26.47
CA VAL A 203 -13.06 15.81 -25.41
C VAL A 203 -12.07 15.43 -24.30
N VAL A 204 -12.09 14.19 -23.83
CA VAL A 204 -11.14 13.72 -22.81
C VAL A 204 -9.70 13.82 -23.31
N SER A 205 -9.43 13.37 -24.54
CA SER A 205 -8.10 13.46 -25.13
C SER A 205 -7.62 14.90 -25.29
N ALA A 206 -8.51 15.79 -25.70
CA ALA A 206 -8.21 17.21 -25.81
C ALA A 206 -7.80 17.83 -24.47
N ILE A 207 -8.56 17.54 -23.40
CA ILE A 207 -8.25 18.03 -22.06
C ILE A 207 -6.90 17.49 -21.59
N LEU A 208 -6.66 16.19 -21.72
CA LEU A 208 -5.40 15.58 -21.32
C LEU A 208 -4.20 16.16 -22.09
N LEU A 209 -4.33 16.37 -23.40
CA LEU A 209 -3.27 17.01 -24.21
C LEU A 209 -3.00 18.46 -23.78
N ALA A 210 -4.04 19.19 -23.36
CA ALA A 210 -3.88 20.55 -22.86
C ALA A 210 -3.17 20.57 -21.48
N LEU A 211 -3.50 19.61 -20.62
CA LEU A 211 -2.90 19.48 -19.29
C LEU A 211 -1.43 19.03 -19.33
N GLU A 212 -1.04 18.27 -20.35
CA GLU A 212 0.36 17.83 -20.57
C GLU A 212 1.31 18.95 -21.07
N ASN A 213 0.81 20.17 -21.26
CA ASN A 213 1.60 21.29 -21.74
C ASN A 213 2.45 21.92 -20.62
N GLU A 214 3.59 21.32 -20.33
CA GLU A 214 4.54 21.77 -19.29
C GLU A 214 5.18 23.14 -19.59
N ASP A 215 5.37 23.49 -20.88
CA ASP A 215 6.03 24.73 -21.32
C ASP A 215 5.13 25.99 -21.19
N VAL A 216 3.83 25.77 -21.19
CA VAL A 216 2.84 26.82 -20.89
C VAL A 216 1.96 26.22 -19.81
N ILE A 217 2.26 26.50 -18.56
CA ILE A 217 1.45 26.05 -17.43
C ILE A 217 -0.02 26.29 -17.77
N PHE A 218 -0.69 25.25 -18.29
CA PHE A 218 -2.12 25.30 -18.50
C PHE A 218 -2.76 25.28 -17.11
N ASN A 219 -3.18 26.45 -16.68
CA ASN A 219 -3.87 26.58 -15.42
C ASN A 219 -5.37 26.47 -15.68
N VAL A 220 -6.04 25.52 -15.03
CA VAL A 220 -7.50 25.35 -15.06
C VAL A 220 -8.23 26.66 -14.71
N ASP A 221 -7.61 27.51 -13.90
CA ASP A 221 -8.13 28.84 -13.55
C ASP A 221 -8.24 29.78 -14.76
N LYS A 222 -7.53 29.52 -15.86
CA LYS A 222 -7.67 30.27 -17.11
C LYS A 222 -9.00 30.01 -17.83
N LEU A 223 -9.61 28.86 -17.57
CA LEU A 223 -10.95 28.58 -18.03
C LEU A 223 -11.92 29.46 -17.24
N GLN A 224 -12.54 30.40 -17.89
CA GLN A 224 -13.39 31.40 -17.24
C GLN A 224 -14.67 30.76 -16.70
N GLY A 225 -15.20 29.77 -17.43
CA GLY A 225 -16.40 29.06 -17.03
C GLY A 225 -17.64 29.96 -17.03
N LEU A 226 -17.55 31.15 -17.61
CA LEU A 226 -18.58 32.18 -17.61
C LEU A 226 -18.96 32.58 -19.04
N GLN A 227 -20.21 32.98 -19.23
CA GLN A 227 -20.65 33.65 -20.48
C GLN A 227 -20.24 35.12 -20.44
N GLY A 228 -19.58 35.59 -21.48
CA GLY A 228 -19.23 37.01 -21.65
C GLY A 228 -18.59 37.26 -23.00
N GLU A 229 -18.18 38.51 -23.24
CA GLU A 229 -17.47 38.94 -24.48
C GLU A 229 -16.01 38.46 -24.53
N GLY A 230 -15.65 37.50 -23.66
CA GLY A 230 -14.29 36.94 -23.57
C GLY A 230 -14.07 35.73 -24.48
N VAL A 231 -12.84 35.22 -24.45
CA VAL A 231 -12.42 33.99 -25.13
C VAL A 231 -13.14 32.79 -24.50
N LYS A 232 -13.74 31.95 -25.32
CA LYS A 232 -14.45 30.75 -24.87
C LYS A 232 -13.46 29.73 -24.27
N ASP A 233 -13.92 28.95 -23.30
CA ASP A 233 -13.12 27.89 -22.68
C ASP A 233 -12.56 26.89 -23.73
N GLY A 234 -13.35 26.56 -24.76
CA GLY A 234 -12.93 25.71 -25.87
C GLY A 234 -11.82 26.31 -26.73
N GLU A 235 -11.79 27.64 -26.89
CA GLU A 235 -10.70 28.33 -27.59
C GLU A 235 -9.40 28.29 -26.76
N ILE A 236 -9.51 28.51 -25.43
CA ILE A 236 -8.38 28.45 -24.51
C ILE A 236 -7.77 27.04 -24.51
N LEU A 237 -8.62 26.02 -24.43
CA LEU A 237 -8.20 24.61 -24.43
C LEU A 237 -7.51 24.25 -25.76
N PHE A 238 -8.12 24.63 -26.88
CA PHE A 238 -7.59 24.39 -28.23
C PHE A 238 -6.24 25.09 -28.46
N ASP A 239 -6.06 26.29 -27.93
CA ASP A 239 -4.81 27.04 -28.02
C ASP A 239 -3.70 26.34 -27.20
N ALA A 240 -4.04 25.78 -26.03
CA ALA A 240 -3.13 24.97 -25.23
C ALA A 240 -2.70 23.69 -25.96
N ILE A 241 -3.64 23.01 -26.63
CA ILE A 241 -3.34 21.82 -27.45
C ILE A 241 -2.42 22.17 -28.62
N ASP A 242 -2.71 23.27 -29.35
CA ASP A 242 -1.88 23.70 -30.48
C ASP A 242 -0.44 23.98 -30.05
N LYS A 243 -0.25 24.67 -28.94
CA LYS A 243 1.06 24.93 -28.36
C LYS A 243 1.79 23.65 -27.98
N TYR A 244 1.11 22.70 -27.30
CA TYR A 244 1.67 21.42 -26.94
C TYR A 244 2.13 20.63 -28.17
N LEU A 245 1.29 20.52 -29.21
CA LEU A 245 1.62 19.76 -30.41
C LEU A 245 2.76 20.38 -31.21
N ARG A 246 2.90 21.70 -31.21
CA ARG A 246 4.00 22.40 -31.88
C ARG A 246 5.34 22.25 -31.15
N ASN A 247 5.32 22.24 -29.83
CA ASN A 247 6.53 22.12 -29.00
C ASN A 247 7.10 20.71 -29.02
N LYS A 248 6.28 19.68 -29.12
CA LYS A 248 6.70 18.30 -29.30
C LYS A 248 7.09 18.04 -30.76
N SER A 249 8.32 18.37 -31.15
CA SER A 249 8.94 18.19 -32.46
C SER A 249 8.90 16.76 -33.06
N LEU A 250 8.07 15.88 -32.52
CA LEU A 250 8.04 14.45 -32.81
C LEU A 250 7.17 14.05 -34.01
N MET A 251 6.37 14.96 -34.57
CA MET A 251 5.43 14.64 -35.66
C MET A 251 5.63 15.54 -36.89
N PRO A 252 5.45 15.01 -38.12
CA PRO A 252 5.37 15.84 -39.33
C PRO A 252 4.23 16.85 -39.20
N HIS A 253 4.44 18.10 -39.66
CA HIS A 253 3.43 19.18 -39.59
C HIS A 253 2.06 18.81 -40.16
N ALA A 254 2.02 17.93 -41.17
CA ALA A 254 0.77 17.43 -41.74
C ALA A 254 -0.09 16.66 -40.72
N LYS A 255 0.55 15.78 -39.89
CA LYS A 255 -0.15 15.04 -38.85
C LYS A 255 -0.65 15.92 -37.71
N ILE A 256 0.02 17.02 -37.41
CA ILE A 256 -0.43 17.98 -36.40
C ILE A 256 -1.75 18.63 -36.88
N GLY A 257 -1.86 18.94 -38.17
CA GLY A 257 -3.10 19.47 -38.77
C GLY A 257 -4.26 18.50 -38.61
N GLU A 258 -4.10 17.25 -39.01
CA GLU A 258 -5.13 16.22 -38.90
C GLU A 258 -5.57 15.97 -37.45
N LEU A 259 -4.61 15.96 -36.49
CA LEU A 259 -4.95 15.83 -35.07
C LEU A 259 -5.74 17.03 -34.56
N LYS A 260 -5.39 18.24 -34.94
CA LYS A 260 -6.11 19.47 -34.55
C LYS A 260 -7.53 19.48 -35.08
N ASP A 261 -7.76 19.00 -36.31
CA ASP A 261 -9.09 18.94 -36.93
C ASP A 261 -10.06 18.10 -36.07
N ASN A 262 -9.58 17.05 -35.42
CA ASN A 262 -10.40 16.25 -34.51
C ASN A 262 -10.87 16.99 -33.26
N PHE A 263 -10.22 18.07 -32.87
CA PHE A 263 -10.56 18.87 -31.69
C PHE A 263 -11.23 20.20 -32.00
N THR A 264 -11.32 20.59 -33.27
CA THR A 264 -11.83 21.90 -33.71
C THR A 264 -13.27 22.15 -33.23
N PHE A 265 -14.10 21.10 -33.15
CA PHE A 265 -15.48 21.21 -32.70
C PHE A 265 -15.61 21.77 -31.26
N ILE A 266 -14.60 21.52 -30.38
CA ILE A 266 -14.61 21.95 -28.98
C ILE A 266 -14.67 23.48 -28.86
N GLN A 267 -14.04 24.19 -29.79
CA GLN A 267 -14.04 25.68 -29.82
C GLN A 267 -15.44 26.27 -29.98
N ASN A 268 -16.30 25.61 -30.77
CA ASN A 268 -17.56 26.16 -31.22
C ASN A 268 -18.78 25.42 -30.70
N ASP A 269 -18.63 24.31 -30.02
CA ASP A 269 -19.76 23.55 -29.45
C ASP A 269 -20.42 24.39 -28.36
N LEU A 270 -21.67 24.74 -28.59
CA LEU A 270 -22.43 25.61 -27.69
C LEU A 270 -22.71 24.94 -26.35
N THR A 271 -22.91 23.62 -26.33
CA THR A 271 -23.18 22.88 -25.11
C THR A 271 -21.95 22.87 -24.20
N LEU A 272 -20.78 22.66 -24.76
CA LEU A 272 -19.52 22.61 -24.02
C LEU A 272 -19.06 23.96 -23.45
N ASN A 273 -19.40 25.06 -24.21
CA ASN A 273 -18.91 26.39 -23.89
C ASN A 273 -19.98 27.31 -23.24
N ARG A 274 -21.20 26.81 -22.98
CA ARG A 274 -22.23 27.54 -22.27
C ARG A 274 -22.25 27.19 -20.80
N VAL A 275 -22.34 28.22 -19.95
CA VAL A 275 -22.55 28.02 -18.51
C VAL A 275 -23.87 27.29 -18.28
N ARG A 276 -23.81 26.26 -17.46
CA ARG A 276 -24.97 25.52 -16.97
C ARG A 276 -25.29 25.98 -15.56
N ASP A 277 -26.55 26.24 -15.29
CA ASP A 277 -27.00 26.70 -13.97
C ASP A 277 -26.76 25.65 -12.88
N ASP A 278 -26.88 24.35 -13.22
CA ASP A 278 -26.66 23.23 -12.33
C ASP A 278 -25.17 22.96 -11.98
N LEU A 279 -24.26 23.44 -12.83
CA LEU A 279 -22.80 23.34 -12.59
C LEU A 279 -22.17 24.65 -12.09
N GLY A 280 -22.84 25.80 -12.33
CA GLY A 280 -22.28 27.13 -12.08
C GLY A 280 -21.10 27.50 -12.99
N MET A 281 -20.81 26.66 -14.01
CA MET A 281 -19.71 26.84 -14.96
C MET A 281 -19.98 26.13 -16.28
N THR A 282 -19.07 26.27 -17.26
CA THR A 282 -19.17 25.52 -18.51
C THR A 282 -18.88 24.03 -18.27
N PRO A 283 -19.52 23.11 -19.03
CA PRO A 283 -19.15 21.68 -18.98
C PRO A 283 -17.68 21.44 -19.26
N LEU A 284 -17.08 22.20 -20.17
CA LEU A 284 -15.66 22.03 -20.51
C LEU A 284 -14.75 22.35 -19.32
N LYS A 285 -15.01 23.42 -18.58
CA LYS A 285 -14.29 23.71 -17.33
C LYS A 285 -14.51 22.61 -16.29
N TYR A 286 -15.74 22.14 -16.11
CA TYR A 286 -16.07 21.07 -15.17
C TYR A 286 -15.30 19.77 -15.47
N PHE A 287 -15.28 19.33 -16.74
CA PHE A 287 -14.55 18.13 -17.14
C PHE A 287 -13.03 18.29 -16.94
N THR A 288 -12.52 19.50 -17.21
CA THR A 288 -11.09 19.79 -17.00
C THR A 288 -10.71 19.70 -15.53
N ILE A 289 -11.55 20.21 -14.62
CA ILE A 289 -11.33 20.09 -13.17
C ILE A 289 -11.35 18.62 -12.72
N LYS A 290 -12.25 17.81 -13.30
CA LYS A 290 -12.31 16.38 -12.96
C LYS A 290 -11.11 15.55 -13.43
N LEU A 291 -10.44 16.00 -14.48
CA LEU A 291 -9.28 15.31 -15.08
C LEU A 291 -7.93 15.86 -14.59
N TYR A 292 -7.94 17.04 -13.97
CA TYR A 292 -6.78 17.67 -13.36
C TYR A 292 -6.49 17.06 -11.99
#